data_f11c946eae26fb84e697f05f8e3a5c5d
#
_entry.id   f11c946eae26fb84e697f05f8e3a5c5d
#
_cell.length_a   1.000
_cell.length_b   1.000
_cell.length_c   1.000
_cell.angle_alpha   90.00
_cell.angle_beta   90.00
_cell.angle_gamma   90.00
#
_symmetry.space_group_name_H-M   'P 1'
#
loop_
_entity.id
_entity.type
_entity.pdbx_description
1 polymer ?
#
loop_
_entity_poly.entity_id
_entity_poly.type
_entity_poly.pdbx_seq_one_letter_code
_entity_poly.pdbx_strand_id
1 'polypeptide(L)'
;RNTMGGLIKVHTKSPFTYQGTDIRMGAATYNDYNVSLTHYHRISDQFAFSTGGFYEHTGGFYQNSARNNERVDKGNAGGGRFRGIYLPKDNLKLDLNVSYEYSDQGGYPYFYTGITQEGVNKGKTEEREEMIGKIAYNDRSNYYRNLLNAGFNVEYQAKNFILSAVTGYQHLKDRMFLDQDFTEKNIFNLTQKQKLNTISEEIVLKSKPNRKWEWTTGIFGFYQTLNTDGPVTFKEDGVKETIEGNTNSIFENLGNKAPKMSMSVLNPTLRVSGNFDTPIWNGAIFHQSTFNNLFTKGLSFTIGLRLDYEKMSMKYNSASDPLNFDFNFAMGPMVITAKDLVADAAYNGKLSEDYVQLLPKFALQYEWSKGNNVYATVSKGYRSGGYNVQMFSDIITGQQAHSMVAVSYTHLTLPTI
;
A
#
# COMPACT_ATOMS: atom_id res chain seq x y z
N ARG A 1 7.98 -12.87 4.14
CA ARG A 1 6.96 -12.34 5.04
C ARG A 1 5.68 -12.02 4.27
N ASN A 2 4.52 -12.43 4.79
CA ASN A 2 3.18 -12.12 4.27
C ASN A 2 2.95 -12.40 2.76
N THR A 3 3.60 -13.41 2.19
CA THR A 3 3.52 -13.78 0.78
C THR A 3 2.37 -14.77 0.54
N MET A 4 1.12 -14.31 0.60
CA MET A 4 -0.05 -15.17 0.41
C MET A 4 -0.28 -15.56 -1.06
N GLY A 5 0.13 -14.72 -2.00
CA GLY A 5 -0.03 -14.95 -3.44
C GLY A 5 1.14 -15.66 -4.12
N GLY A 6 2.20 -15.98 -3.37
CA GLY A 6 3.41 -16.59 -3.92
C GLY A 6 4.61 -15.63 -3.98
N LEU A 7 5.72 -16.13 -4.51
CA LEU A 7 6.98 -15.41 -4.65
C LEU A 7 7.50 -15.54 -6.08
N ILE A 8 7.77 -14.42 -6.72
CA ILE A 8 8.50 -14.37 -7.99
C ILE A 8 9.96 -14.06 -7.70
N LYS A 9 10.86 -14.98 -8.03
CA LYS A 9 12.30 -14.80 -7.87
C LYS A 9 12.95 -14.54 -9.22
N VAL A 10 13.55 -13.36 -9.40
CA VAL A 10 14.23 -12.98 -10.61
C VAL A 10 15.76 -13.11 -10.42
N HIS A 11 16.41 -13.84 -11.31
CA HIS A 11 17.86 -13.93 -11.37
C HIS A 11 18.37 -13.10 -12.54
N THR A 12 19.13 -12.06 -12.24
CA THR A 12 19.76 -11.23 -13.27
C THR A 12 21.04 -11.90 -13.80
N LYS A 13 21.45 -11.57 -15.02
CA LYS A 13 22.73 -12.01 -15.60
C LYS A 13 23.89 -11.59 -14.69
N SER A 14 24.89 -12.46 -14.55
CA SER A 14 26.11 -12.12 -13.83
C SER A 14 27.08 -11.38 -14.74
N PRO A 15 27.64 -10.23 -14.30
CA PRO A 15 28.65 -9.52 -15.07
C PRO A 15 30.00 -10.26 -15.17
N PHE A 16 30.20 -11.37 -14.44
CA PHE A 16 31.35 -12.25 -14.62
C PHE A 16 31.19 -13.19 -15.81
N THR A 17 29.97 -13.63 -16.12
CA THR A 17 29.70 -14.63 -17.16
C THR A 17 29.09 -14.04 -18.43
N TYR A 18 28.56 -12.83 -18.35
CA TYR A 18 27.97 -12.12 -19.48
C TYR A 18 28.61 -10.73 -19.61
N GLN A 19 29.11 -10.42 -20.81
CA GLN A 19 29.78 -9.17 -21.16
C GLN A 19 29.03 -8.51 -22.33
N GLY A 20 29.09 -7.18 -22.41
CA GLY A 20 28.51 -6.42 -23.50
C GLY A 20 27.36 -5.53 -23.09
N THR A 21 26.63 -5.03 -24.06
CA THR A 21 25.54 -4.08 -23.86
C THR A 21 24.27 -4.63 -24.46
N ASP A 22 23.25 -4.76 -23.64
CA ASP A 22 21.88 -5.07 -24.06
C ASP A 22 21.14 -3.75 -24.29
N ILE A 23 20.58 -3.55 -25.48
CA ILE A 23 19.71 -2.44 -25.81
C ILE A 23 18.36 -3.02 -26.21
N ARG A 24 17.28 -2.47 -25.68
CA ARG A 24 15.93 -2.82 -26.07
C ARG A 24 15.16 -1.53 -26.35
N MET A 25 14.43 -1.53 -27.44
CA MET A 25 13.54 -0.44 -27.83
C MET A 25 12.22 -1.02 -28.26
N GLY A 26 11.14 -0.38 -27.90
CA GLY A 26 9.80 -0.77 -28.28
C GLY A 26 8.97 0.45 -28.60
N ALA A 27 8.05 0.32 -29.54
CA ALA A 27 7.04 1.31 -29.85
C ALA A 27 5.73 0.60 -30.18
N ALA A 28 4.61 1.17 -29.73
CA ALA A 28 3.28 0.64 -29.99
C ALA A 28 2.29 1.77 -30.27
N THR A 29 1.04 1.40 -30.60
CA THR A 29 -0.07 2.35 -30.77
C THR A 29 -0.29 3.15 -29.48
N TYR A 30 -1.08 4.21 -29.58
CA TYR A 30 -1.39 5.13 -28.47
C TYR A 30 -0.18 5.89 -27.89
N ASN A 31 0.83 6.13 -28.74
CA ASN A 31 2.05 6.83 -28.35
C ASN A 31 2.79 6.14 -27.19
N ASP A 32 2.86 4.82 -27.26
CA ASP A 32 3.58 3.99 -26.30
C ASP A 32 4.99 3.70 -26.82
N TYR A 33 6.01 3.99 -26.03
CA TYR A 33 7.39 3.68 -26.37
C TYR A 33 8.25 3.46 -25.11
N ASN A 34 9.23 2.58 -25.27
CA ASN A 34 10.17 2.27 -24.22
C ASN A 34 11.59 2.10 -24.78
N VAL A 35 12.54 2.42 -23.94
CA VAL A 35 13.96 2.18 -24.21
C VAL A 35 14.64 1.72 -22.92
N SER A 36 15.49 0.69 -23.04
CA SER A 36 16.36 0.29 -21.95
C SER A 36 17.75 -0.07 -22.46
N LEU A 37 18.74 0.22 -21.64
CA LEU A 37 20.15 -0.08 -21.88
C LEU A 37 20.74 -0.69 -20.63
N THR A 38 21.50 -1.78 -20.77
CA THR A 38 22.26 -2.36 -19.67
C THR A 38 23.61 -2.81 -20.20
N HIS A 39 24.66 -2.29 -19.57
CA HIS A 39 26.04 -2.65 -19.86
C HIS A 39 26.60 -3.57 -18.77
N TYR A 40 27.30 -4.63 -19.17
CA TYR A 40 27.96 -5.61 -18.32
C TYR A 40 29.42 -5.61 -18.61
N HIS A 41 30.24 -5.45 -17.58
CA HIS A 41 31.69 -5.36 -17.74
C HIS A 41 32.43 -6.11 -16.61
N ARG A 42 33.41 -6.92 -17.00
CA ARG A 42 34.35 -7.56 -16.09
C ARG A 42 35.68 -6.81 -16.16
N ILE A 43 36.03 -6.15 -15.07
CA ILE A 43 37.31 -5.39 -14.97
C ILE A 43 38.46 -6.30 -14.69
N SER A 44 38.28 -7.30 -13.82
CA SER A 44 39.29 -8.26 -13.42
C SER A 44 38.65 -9.59 -13.00
N ASP A 45 39.52 -10.56 -12.62
CA ASP A 45 39.01 -11.82 -12.03
C ASP A 45 38.31 -11.63 -10.69
N GLN A 46 38.54 -10.50 -10.04
CA GLN A 46 37.96 -10.19 -8.75
C GLN A 46 36.79 -9.22 -8.81
N PHE A 47 36.66 -8.40 -9.88
CA PHE A 47 35.61 -7.37 -9.92
C PHE A 47 34.93 -7.30 -11.28
N ALA A 48 33.59 -7.33 -11.21
CA ALA A 48 32.74 -7.14 -12.37
C ALA A 48 31.49 -6.32 -11.95
N PHE A 49 30.95 -5.54 -12.88
CA PHE A 49 29.74 -4.75 -12.63
C PHE A 49 28.76 -4.78 -13.81
N SER A 50 27.54 -4.45 -13.54
CA SER A 50 26.56 -4.05 -14.55
C SER A 50 25.90 -2.74 -14.15
N THR A 51 25.61 -1.90 -15.13
CA THR A 51 24.89 -0.66 -14.96
C THR A 51 23.91 -0.47 -16.11
N GLY A 52 22.77 0.15 -15.85
CA GLY A 52 21.79 0.37 -16.88
C GLY A 52 20.69 1.31 -16.46
N GLY A 53 19.90 1.74 -17.43
CA GLY A 53 18.74 2.58 -17.23
C GLY A 53 17.64 2.22 -18.21
N PHE A 54 16.45 2.75 -17.93
CA PHE A 54 15.29 2.62 -18.78
C PHE A 54 14.44 3.88 -18.74
N TYR A 55 13.64 4.04 -19.78
CA TYR A 55 12.58 5.02 -19.85
C TYR A 55 11.39 4.41 -20.59
N GLU A 56 10.19 4.66 -20.07
CA GLU A 56 8.92 4.21 -20.62
C GLU A 56 7.95 5.38 -20.67
N HIS A 57 7.22 5.49 -21.78
CA HIS A 57 6.14 6.43 -21.95
C HIS A 57 4.92 5.72 -22.49
N THR A 58 3.76 5.98 -21.90
CA THR A 58 2.45 5.59 -22.46
C THR A 58 1.57 6.81 -22.65
N GLY A 59 1.02 6.98 -23.84
CA GLY A 59 0.07 8.07 -24.16
C GLY A 59 -1.34 7.81 -23.65
N GLY A 60 -1.59 6.62 -23.09
CA GLY A 60 -2.86 6.19 -22.53
C GLY A 60 -3.86 5.72 -23.56
N PHE A 61 -4.78 4.89 -23.12
CA PHE A 61 -5.83 4.28 -23.92
C PHE A 61 -7.22 4.79 -23.55
N TYR A 62 -7.50 4.88 -22.25
CA TYR A 62 -8.83 5.20 -21.73
C TYR A 62 -9.10 6.71 -21.75
N GLN A 63 -10.32 7.07 -22.12
CA GLN A 63 -10.76 8.47 -22.28
C GLN A 63 -11.79 8.82 -21.22
N ASN A 64 -11.68 10.03 -20.65
CA ASN A 64 -12.63 10.57 -19.70
C ASN A 64 -13.61 11.50 -20.41
N SER A 65 -14.90 11.13 -20.44
CA SER A 65 -15.94 11.87 -21.15
C SER A 65 -16.26 13.22 -20.51
N ALA A 66 -16.14 13.35 -19.21
CA ALA A 66 -16.35 14.63 -18.49
C ALA A 66 -15.21 15.63 -18.72
N ARG A 67 -14.09 15.20 -19.32
CA ARG A 67 -12.88 16.01 -19.50
C ARG A 67 -12.41 16.05 -20.95
N ASN A 68 -13.33 16.35 -21.85
CA ASN A 68 -13.05 16.48 -23.29
C ASN A 68 -12.32 15.28 -23.90
N ASN A 69 -12.64 14.07 -23.44
CA ASN A 69 -11.99 12.83 -23.83
C ASN A 69 -10.47 12.80 -23.57
N GLU A 70 -9.99 13.52 -22.56
CA GLU A 70 -8.60 13.42 -22.12
C GLU A 70 -8.27 11.98 -21.73
N ARG A 71 -7.11 11.50 -22.16
CA ARG A 71 -6.64 10.15 -21.77
C ARG A 71 -6.16 10.14 -20.33
N VAL A 72 -6.67 9.20 -19.54
CA VAL A 72 -6.47 9.19 -18.08
C VAL A 72 -5.26 8.37 -17.64
N ASP A 73 -4.92 7.31 -18.36
CA ASP A 73 -3.89 6.33 -18.03
C ASP A 73 -2.53 6.60 -18.69
N LYS A 74 -2.30 7.85 -19.14
CA LYS A 74 -0.99 8.27 -19.64
C LYS A 74 0.06 8.29 -18.53
N GLY A 75 1.31 8.02 -18.87
CA GLY A 75 2.36 8.01 -17.86
C GLY A 75 3.78 7.98 -18.40
N ASN A 76 4.71 8.23 -17.47
CA ASN A 76 6.13 8.14 -17.70
C ASN A 76 6.77 7.37 -16.55
N ALA A 77 7.73 6.51 -16.87
CA ALA A 77 8.58 5.89 -15.87
C ALA A 77 10.03 5.89 -16.36
N GLY A 78 10.95 6.02 -15.45
CA GLY A 78 12.36 5.95 -15.78
C GLY A 78 13.19 5.61 -14.54
N GLY A 79 14.35 5.04 -14.77
CA GLY A 79 15.19 4.62 -13.66
C GLY A 79 16.55 4.13 -14.07
N GLY A 80 17.35 3.83 -13.05
CA GLY A 80 18.68 3.29 -13.21
C GLY A 80 18.95 2.16 -12.21
N ARG A 81 19.89 1.31 -12.57
CA ARG A 81 20.36 0.22 -11.72
C ARG A 81 21.86 0.03 -11.83
N PHE A 82 22.45 -0.36 -10.73
CA PHE A 82 23.85 -0.75 -10.63
C PHE A 82 23.96 -2.05 -9.86
N ARG A 83 24.84 -2.95 -10.30
CA ARG A 83 25.26 -4.12 -9.54
C ARG A 83 26.77 -4.28 -9.64
N GLY A 84 27.45 -4.36 -8.50
CA GLY A 84 28.86 -4.64 -8.40
C GLY A 84 29.11 -5.95 -7.65
N ILE A 85 29.91 -6.84 -8.22
CA ILE A 85 30.33 -8.09 -7.57
C ILE A 85 31.82 -8.03 -7.37
N TYR A 86 32.23 -8.21 -6.11
CA TYR A 86 33.64 -8.26 -5.74
C TYR A 86 34.03 -9.59 -5.05
N LEU A 87 35.05 -10.24 -5.55
CA LEU A 87 35.59 -11.52 -5.08
C LEU A 87 37.00 -11.29 -4.50
N PRO A 88 37.11 -10.76 -3.26
CA PRO A 88 38.43 -10.48 -2.67
C PRO A 88 39.27 -11.75 -2.44
N LYS A 89 38.59 -12.90 -2.31
CA LYS A 89 39.15 -14.25 -2.18
C LYS A 89 38.21 -15.26 -2.86
N ASP A 90 38.73 -16.43 -3.22
CA ASP A 90 37.96 -17.50 -3.86
C ASP A 90 36.73 -17.96 -3.05
N ASN A 91 36.80 -17.76 -1.75
CA ASN A 91 35.74 -18.18 -0.82
C ASN A 91 34.91 -17.02 -0.26
N LEU A 92 35.10 -15.79 -0.73
CA LEU A 92 34.37 -14.61 -0.27
C LEU A 92 33.83 -13.82 -1.46
N LYS A 93 32.48 -13.65 -1.48
CA LYS A 93 31.77 -12.86 -2.47
C LYS A 93 31.04 -11.73 -1.79
N LEU A 94 31.23 -10.52 -2.31
CA LEU A 94 30.46 -9.33 -1.98
C LEU A 94 29.66 -8.92 -3.22
N ASP A 95 28.34 -8.69 -3.06
CA ASP A 95 27.43 -8.40 -4.17
C ASP A 95 26.49 -7.23 -3.77
N LEU A 96 26.79 -6.06 -4.29
CA LEU A 96 25.99 -4.84 -4.08
C LEU A 96 25.09 -4.61 -5.27
N ASN A 97 23.82 -4.35 -5.01
CA ASN A 97 22.88 -3.89 -6.01
C ASN A 97 22.14 -2.64 -5.52
N VAL A 98 21.93 -1.69 -6.41
CA VAL A 98 21.19 -0.45 -6.17
C VAL A 98 20.31 -0.19 -7.37
N SER A 99 19.06 0.17 -7.13
CA SER A 99 18.13 0.61 -8.18
C SER A 99 17.31 1.79 -7.72
N TYR A 100 17.08 2.70 -8.65
CA TYR A 100 16.19 3.84 -8.46
C TYR A 100 15.19 3.88 -9.60
N GLU A 101 13.92 4.14 -9.26
CA GLU A 101 12.83 4.29 -10.21
C GLU A 101 12.00 5.52 -9.85
N TYR A 102 11.71 6.31 -10.87
CA TYR A 102 10.70 7.36 -10.85
C TYR A 102 9.53 6.95 -11.75
N SER A 103 8.32 7.16 -11.27
CA SER A 103 7.09 6.93 -12.03
C SER A 103 6.12 8.09 -11.83
N ASP A 104 5.57 8.58 -12.95
CA ASP A 104 4.53 9.60 -13.03
C ASP A 104 3.40 9.02 -13.87
N GLN A 105 2.30 8.66 -13.23
CA GLN A 105 1.15 8.04 -13.86
C GLN A 105 -0.04 8.98 -13.78
N GLY A 106 -0.84 8.99 -14.84
CA GLY A 106 -2.12 9.67 -14.90
C GLY A 106 -3.16 9.03 -14.00
N GLY A 107 -4.42 9.27 -14.30
CA GLY A 107 -5.53 8.82 -13.50
C GLY A 107 -5.82 7.33 -13.58
N TYR A 108 -6.92 6.96 -12.98
CA TYR A 108 -7.39 5.59 -12.86
C TYR A 108 -8.57 5.37 -13.80
N PRO A 109 -8.57 4.30 -14.63
CA PRO A 109 -9.64 4.04 -15.59
C PRO A 109 -10.86 3.37 -14.95
N TYR A 110 -11.36 3.91 -13.85
CA TYR A 110 -12.61 3.45 -13.23
C TYR A 110 -13.80 3.94 -14.06
N PHE A 111 -14.73 3.06 -14.36
CA PHE A 111 -15.93 3.35 -15.12
C PHE A 111 -17.17 2.85 -14.39
N TYR A 112 -18.30 3.50 -14.64
CA TYR A 112 -19.57 3.16 -14.03
C TYR A 112 -20.10 1.85 -14.61
N THR A 113 -20.52 0.92 -13.73
CA THR A 113 -21.02 -0.42 -14.13
C THR A 113 -22.52 -0.59 -13.94
N GLY A 114 -23.22 0.43 -13.51
CA GLY A 114 -24.64 0.37 -13.12
C GLY A 114 -24.83 0.18 -11.61
N ILE A 115 -26.08 0.23 -11.16
CA ILE A 115 -26.47 0.01 -9.77
C ILE A 115 -26.70 -1.48 -9.57
N THR A 116 -25.95 -2.12 -8.66
CA THR A 116 -26.24 -3.52 -8.28
C THR A 116 -27.42 -3.54 -7.29
N GLN A 117 -28.32 -4.51 -7.46
CA GLN A 117 -29.54 -4.65 -6.61
C GLN A 117 -29.25 -4.85 -5.11
N GLU A 118 -28.02 -5.16 -4.74
CA GLU A 118 -27.55 -5.38 -3.36
C GLU A 118 -26.99 -4.11 -2.71
N GLY A 119 -26.93 -3.00 -3.42
CA GLY A 119 -26.42 -1.73 -2.88
C GLY A 119 -27.34 -1.12 -1.82
N VAL A 120 -26.73 -0.53 -0.80
CA VAL A 120 -27.34 0.02 0.43
C VAL A 120 -28.40 1.13 0.21
N ASN A 121 -28.58 1.62 -1.01
CA ASN A 121 -29.47 2.74 -1.36
C ASN A 121 -30.58 2.33 -2.33
N LYS A 122 -31.32 1.26 -2.04
CA LYS A 122 -32.59 0.99 -2.76
C LYS A 122 -33.50 2.23 -2.73
N GLY A 123 -33.67 2.88 -3.88
CA GLY A 123 -34.68 3.90 -4.09
C GLY A 123 -34.24 5.37 -4.05
N LYS A 124 -32.93 5.67 -3.91
CA LYS A 124 -32.43 7.06 -3.87
C LYS A 124 -31.51 7.48 -5.04
N THR A 125 -31.10 6.56 -5.89
CA THR A 125 -30.22 6.87 -7.02
C THR A 125 -30.91 6.46 -8.31
N GLU A 126 -31.19 7.41 -9.18
CA GLU A 126 -31.64 7.10 -10.55
C GLU A 126 -30.48 6.38 -11.27
N GLU A 127 -30.82 5.28 -11.95
CA GLU A 127 -29.85 4.58 -12.78
C GLU A 127 -29.55 5.44 -14.01
N ARG A 128 -28.27 5.73 -14.22
CA ARG A 128 -27.80 6.51 -15.37
C ARG A 128 -27.24 5.55 -16.42
N GLU A 129 -28.12 4.87 -17.13
CA GLU A 129 -27.74 3.90 -18.16
C GLU A 129 -26.75 4.46 -19.19
N GLU A 130 -26.87 5.74 -19.55
CA GLU A 130 -25.98 6.43 -20.47
C GLU A 130 -24.52 6.54 -19.97
N MET A 131 -24.30 6.35 -18.68
CA MET A 131 -22.95 6.40 -18.04
C MET A 131 -22.28 5.04 -17.95
N ILE A 132 -23.03 3.95 -18.19
CA ILE A 132 -22.45 2.60 -18.12
C ILE A 132 -21.27 2.45 -19.09
N GLY A 133 -20.13 1.99 -18.57
CA GLY A 133 -18.89 1.83 -19.33
C GLY A 133 -18.13 3.11 -19.60
N LYS A 134 -18.60 4.28 -19.11
CA LYS A 134 -17.90 5.56 -19.28
C LYS A 134 -17.07 5.91 -18.06
N ILE A 135 -15.90 6.48 -18.30
CA ILE A 135 -15.08 7.16 -17.32
C ILE A 135 -15.46 8.63 -17.33
N ALA A 136 -15.95 9.17 -16.22
CA ALA A 136 -16.52 10.51 -16.19
C ALA A 136 -16.31 11.20 -14.84
N TYR A 137 -15.07 11.32 -14.38
CA TYR A 137 -14.73 12.06 -13.18
C TYR A 137 -14.16 13.46 -13.51
N ASN A 138 -14.42 14.42 -12.64
CA ASN A 138 -14.13 15.82 -12.93
C ASN A 138 -12.69 16.26 -12.58
N ASP A 139 -12.07 15.72 -11.52
CA ASP A 139 -10.70 16.06 -11.12
C ASP A 139 -9.64 15.21 -11.82
N ARG A 140 -8.44 15.76 -12.05
CA ARG A 140 -7.29 14.97 -12.54
C ARG A 140 -6.76 14.09 -11.42
N SER A 141 -6.89 12.80 -11.57
CA SER A 141 -6.19 11.84 -10.73
C SER A 141 -4.76 11.63 -11.24
N ASN A 142 -3.82 11.40 -10.33
CA ASN A 142 -2.43 11.10 -10.67
C ASN A 142 -1.73 10.33 -9.56
N TYR A 143 -0.62 9.67 -9.92
CA TYR A 143 0.24 8.97 -8.99
C TYR A 143 1.71 9.18 -9.33
N TYR A 144 2.48 9.71 -8.38
CA TYR A 144 3.92 9.89 -8.47
C TYR A 144 4.62 8.97 -7.50
N ARG A 145 5.69 8.31 -7.94
CA ARG A 145 6.48 7.43 -7.10
C ARG A 145 7.97 7.60 -7.33
N ASN A 146 8.72 7.69 -6.24
CA ASN A 146 10.17 7.55 -6.19
C ASN A 146 10.50 6.33 -5.35
N LEU A 147 11.21 5.37 -5.90
CA LEU A 147 11.55 4.13 -5.25
C LEU A 147 13.06 3.87 -5.37
N LEU A 148 13.75 3.86 -4.23
CA LEU A 148 15.14 3.44 -4.11
C LEU A 148 15.20 2.08 -3.41
N ASN A 149 15.88 1.12 -4.02
CA ASN A 149 16.22 -0.15 -3.39
C ASN A 149 17.73 -0.32 -3.40
N ALA A 150 18.27 -0.79 -2.28
CA ALA A 150 19.66 -1.21 -2.16
C ALA A 150 19.72 -2.57 -1.48
N GLY A 151 20.59 -3.44 -1.96
CA GLY A 151 20.85 -4.76 -1.39
C GLY A 151 22.33 -5.03 -1.35
N PHE A 152 22.82 -5.50 -0.22
CA PHE A 152 24.20 -5.93 -0.06
C PHE A 152 24.23 -7.36 0.46
N ASN A 153 24.86 -8.25 -0.30
CA ASN A 153 24.97 -9.66 0.05
C ASN A 153 26.44 -10.02 0.23
N VAL A 154 26.75 -10.63 1.37
CA VAL A 154 28.04 -11.21 1.71
C VAL A 154 27.88 -12.72 1.75
N GLU A 155 28.63 -13.46 0.95
CA GLU A 155 28.68 -14.91 1.00
C GLU A 155 30.10 -15.37 1.28
N TYR A 156 30.27 -16.11 2.38
CA TYR A 156 31.54 -16.72 2.78
C TYR A 156 31.43 -18.25 2.76
N GLN A 157 32.27 -18.88 1.96
CA GLN A 157 32.31 -20.33 1.78
C GLN A 157 33.41 -20.97 2.65
N ALA A 158 33.08 -21.38 3.87
CA ALA A 158 33.94 -22.15 4.73
C ALA A 158 34.08 -23.61 4.25
N LYS A 159 34.96 -24.38 4.88
CA LYS A 159 35.16 -25.80 4.53
C LYS A 159 33.88 -26.63 4.69
N ASN A 160 33.14 -26.42 5.75
CA ASN A 160 31.98 -27.27 6.13
C ASN A 160 30.62 -26.57 6.03
N PHE A 161 30.60 -25.25 5.91
CA PHE A 161 29.36 -24.46 5.86
C PHE A 161 29.49 -23.28 4.91
N ILE A 162 28.38 -22.63 4.63
CA ILE A 162 28.29 -21.37 3.90
C ILE A 162 27.60 -20.39 4.84
N LEU A 163 28.20 -19.22 5.06
CA LEU A 163 27.61 -18.07 5.71
C LEU A 163 27.12 -17.10 4.65
N SER A 164 25.89 -16.67 4.75
CA SER A 164 25.31 -15.63 3.91
C SER A 164 24.70 -14.55 4.81
N ALA A 165 25.02 -13.29 4.53
CA ALA A 165 24.40 -12.13 5.17
C ALA A 165 23.82 -11.22 4.08
N VAL A 166 22.55 -10.86 4.21
CA VAL A 166 21.84 -10.03 3.22
C VAL A 166 21.21 -8.85 3.91
N THR A 167 21.77 -7.67 3.65
CA THR A 167 21.21 -6.39 4.08
C THR A 167 20.35 -5.80 2.97
N GLY A 168 19.13 -5.43 3.27
CA GLY A 168 18.21 -4.76 2.35
C GLY A 168 17.83 -3.37 2.86
N TYR A 169 17.78 -2.39 1.97
CA TYR A 169 17.24 -1.07 2.23
C TYR A 169 16.27 -0.66 1.14
N GLN A 170 15.13 -0.11 1.53
CA GLN A 170 14.15 0.46 0.62
C GLN A 170 13.71 1.83 1.12
N HIS A 171 13.68 2.79 0.21
CA HIS A 171 13.06 4.10 0.42
C HIS A 171 12.01 4.33 -0.66
N LEU A 172 10.76 4.54 -0.23
CA LEU A 172 9.65 4.92 -1.09
C LEU A 172 9.15 6.30 -0.67
N LYS A 173 8.93 7.16 -1.65
CA LYS A 173 8.18 8.40 -1.49
C LYS A 173 7.19 8.48 -2.63
N ASP A 174 5.91 8.50 -2.29
CA ASP A 174 4.85 8.63 -3.29
C ASP A 174 3.83 9.70 -2.95
N ARG A 175 3.03 10.03 -3.94
CA ARG A 175 1.86 10.90 -3.83
C ARG A 175 0.80 10.40 -4.80
N MET A 176 -0.36 10.11 -4.27
CA MET A 176 -1.57 9.85 -5.01
C MET A 176 -2.52 11.02 -4.85
N PHE A 177 -3.09 11.49 -5.93
CA PHE A 177 -4.26 12.35 -5.93
C PHE A 177 -5.38 11.64 -6.68
N LEU A 178 -6.52 11.51 -6.05
CA LEU A 178 -7.64 10.72 -6.53
C LEU A 178 -8.94 11.50 -6.40
N ASP A 179 -9.65 11.67 -7.52
CA ASP A 179 -11.08 11.94 -7.52
C ASP A 179 -11.78 10.65 -7.10
N GLN A 180 -12.15 10.56 -5.82
CA GLN A 180 -12.54 9.29 -5.22
C GLN A 180 -14.02 8.95 -5.41
N ASP A 181 -14.83 9.92 -5.78
CA ASP A 181 -16.23 9.65 -6.12
C ASP A 181 -16.41 9.15 -7.57
N PHE A 182 -15.39 9.31 -8.42
CA PHE A 182 -15.34 8.89 -9.82
C PHE A 182 -16.54 9.39 -10.65
N THR A 183 -17.12 10.52 -10.29
CA THR A 183 -18.28 11.12 -10.95
C THR A 183 -17.98 12.52 -11.51
N GLU A 184 -18.93 13.08 -12.24
CA GLU A 184 -18.89 14.48 -12.69
C GLU A 184 -19.17 15.48 -11.57
N LYS A 185 -19.65 15.03 -10.40
CA LYS A 185 -19.99 15.88 -9.25
C LYS A 185 -18.73 16.27 -8.48
N ASN A 186 -18.81 17.41 -7.79
CA ASN A 186 -17.78 17.88 -6.88
C ASN A 186 -18.01 17.33 -5.45
N ILE A 187 -17.87 15.99 -5.25
CA ILE A 187 -18.15 15.38 -3.96
C ILE A 187 -16.92 15.40 -3.07
N PHE A 188 -15.89 14.63 -3.40
CA PHE A 188 -14.65 14.64 -2.61
C PHE A 188 -13.44 14.09 -3.36
N ASN A 189 -12.28 14.56 -2.95
CA ASN A 189 -11.02 14.02 -3.41
C ASN A 189 -10.12 13.61 -2.25
N LEU A 190 -9.22 12.69 -2.54
CA LEU A 190 -8.20 12.19 -1.63
C LEU A 190 -6.82 12.56 -2.14
N THR A 191 -6.00 13.16 -1.28
CA THR A 191 -4.56 13.24 -1.49
C THR A 191 -3.89 12.31 -0.49
N GLN A 192 -3.11 11.35 -0.97
CA GLN A 192 -2.31 10.49 -0.09
C GLN A 192 -0.83 10.67 -0.43
N LYS A 193 -0.04 11.00 0.57
CA LYS A 193 1.42 11.05 0.46
C LYS A 193 1.99 10.03 1.42
N GLN A 194 2.92 9.21 0.95
CA GLN A 194 3.57 8.22 1.78
C GLN A 194 5.09 8.39 1.73
N LYS A 195 5.72 8.14 2.86
CA LYS A 195 7.16 8.01 2.98
C LYS A 195 7.46 6.76 3.77
N LEU A 196 8.05 5.78 3.09
CA LEU A 196 8.43 4.51 3.68
C LEU A 196 9.95 4.38 3.69
N ASN A 197 10.50 3.95 4.82
CA ASN A 197 11.86 3.46 4.93
C ASN A 197 11.83 2.06 5.54
N THR A 198 12.54 1.15 4.91
CA THR A 198 12.67 -0.23 5.38
C THR A 198 14.13 -0.61 5.40
N ILE A 199 14.58 -1.20 6.49
CA ILE A 199 15.85 -1.91 6.59
C ILE A 199 15.59 -3.35 7.00
N SER A 200 16.27 -4.30 6.38
CA SER A 200 16.20 -5.70 6.74
C SER A 200 17.58 -6.33 6.74
N GLU A 201 17.77 -7.30 7.61
CA GLU A 201 18.98 -8.11 7.70
C GLU A 201 18.61 -9.58 7.85
N GLU A 202 19.25 -10.43 7.05
CA GLU A 202 19.12 -11.87 7.18
C GLU A 202 20.51 -12.50 7.22
N ILE A 203 20.84 -13.21 8.29
CA ILE A 203 22.10 -13.95 8.43
C ILE A 203 21.77 -15.43 8.48
N VAL A 204 22.35 -16.19 7.55
CA VAL A 204 22.09 -17.61 7.35
C VAL A 204 23.38 -18.40 7.34
N LEU A 205 23.39 -19.44 8.16
CA LEU A 205 24.39 -20.49 8.09
C LEU A 205 23.73 -21.73 7.48
N LYS A 206 24.37 -22.33 6.47
CA LYS A 206 23.87 -23.54 5.85
C LYS A 206 25.00 -24.56 5.63
N SER A 207 24.71 -25.83 5.72
CA SER A 207 25.64 -26.89 5.39
C SER A 207 26.04 -26.84 3.91
N LYS A 208 27.15 -27.45 3.54
CA LYS A 208 27.46 -27.73 2.13
C LYS A 208 26.42 -28.69 1.54
N PRO A 209 26.06 -28.55 0.26
CA PRO A 209 25.12 -29.43 -0.42
C PRO A 209 25.62 -30.87 -0.59
N ASN A 210 24.74 -31.78 -0.99
CA ASN A 210 25.00 -33.18 -1.28
C ASN A 210 25.49 -34.02 -0.07
N ARG A 211 25.01 -33.65 1.12
CA ARG A 211 25.25 -34.41 2.35
C ARG A 211 24.03 -35.24 2.74
N LYS A 212 24.24 -36.31 3.52
CA LYS A 212 23.13 -37.08 4.10
C LYS A 212 22.26 -36.23 5.02
N TRP A 213 22.87 -35.28 5.73
CA TRP A 213 22.21 -34.29 6.57
C TRP A 213 22.60 -32.89 6.08
N GLU A 214 21.61 -32.17 5.58
CA GLU A 214 21.72 -30.77 5.22
C GLU A 214 20.90 -29.93 6.20
N TRP A 215 21.44 -28.80 6.59
CA TRP A 215 20.78 -27.92 7.53
C TRP A 215 20.94 -26.44 7.13
N THR A 216 19.98 -25.66 7.55
CA THR A 216 19.98 -24.20 7.42
C THR A 216 19.47 -23.61 8.72
N THR A 217 20.26 -22.69 9.30
CA THR A 217 19.91 -21.94 10.51
C THR A 217 20.11 -20.47 10.21
N GLY A 218 19.21 -19.62 10.67
CA GLY A 218 19.36 -18.19 10.46
C GLY A 218 18.54 -17.33 11.41
N ILE A 219 18.88 -16.06 11.36
CA ILE A 219 18.15 -14.99 12.02
C ILE A 219 17.70 -13.99 10.97
N PHE A 220 16.60 -13.32 11.23
CA PHE A 220 16.05 -12.28 10.39
C PHE A 220 15.62 -11.10 11.26
N GLY A 221 15.91 -9.90 10.82
CA GLY A 221 15.45 -8.65 11.42
C GLY A 221 14.91 -7.71 10.35
N PHE A 222 13.88 -6.95 10.71
CA PHE A 222 13.23 -6.02 9.80
C PHE A 222 12.68 -4.83 10.61
N TYR A 223 12.96 -3.64 10.14
CA TYR A 223 12.38 -2.41 10.66
C TYR A 223 11.85 -1.55 9.52
N GLN A 224 10.62 -1.10 9.66
CA GLN A 224 9.96 -0.24 8.69
C GLN A 224 9.33 0.94 9.39
N THR A 225 9.49 2.13 8.83
CA THR A 225 8.68 3.31 9.14
C THR A 225 7.84 3.65 7.93
N LEU A 226 6.55 3.84 8.13
CA LEU A 226 5.64 4.34 7.10
C LEU A 226 4.90 5.56 7.67
N ASN A 227 5.16 6.72 7.09
CA ASN A 227 4.40 7.93 7.35
C ASN A 227 3.39 8.12 6.21
N THR A 228 2.14 8.30 6.55
CA THR A 228 1.05 8.57 5.62
C THR A 228 0.39 9.90 5.98
N ASP A 229 0.34 10.84 5.02
CA ASP A 229 -0.48 12.05 5.05
C ASP A 229 -1.58 11.85 4.01
N GLY A 230 -2.82 11.69 4.47
CA GLY A 230 -3.96 11.29 3.63
C GLY A 230 -5.20 12.15 3.90
N PRO A 231 -5.17 13.48 3.63
CA PRO A 231 -6.37 14.30 3.78
C PRO A 231 -7.42 13.95 2.73
N VAL A 232 -8.69 13.94 3.20
CA VAL A 232 -9.88 13.93 2.36
C VAL A 232 -10.44 15.35 2.32
N THR A 233 -10.79 15.84 1.15
CA THR A 233 -11.42 17.14 0.98
C THR A 233 -12.80 16.97 0.38
N PHE A 234 -13.84 17.23 1.17
CA PHE A 234 -15.21 17.37 0.68
C PHE A 234 -15.32 18.70 -0.06
N LYS A 235 -15.81 18.65 -1.27
CA LYS A 235 -16.06 19.78 -2.14
C LYS A 235 -17.53 20.25 -1.99
N GLU A 236 -17.96 21.20 -2.78
CA GLU A 236 -19.27 21.85 -2.63
C GLU A 236 -20.44 20.85 -2.57
N ASP A 237 -20.52 19.93 -3.55
CA ASP A 237 -21.58 18.93 -3.58
C ASP A 237 -21.45 17.95 -2.40
N GLY A 238 -20.23 17.58 -2.04
CA GLY A 238 -19.97 16.69 -0.90
C GLY A 238 -20.37 17.31 0.45
N VAL A 239 -20.09 18.59 0.65
CA VAL A 239 -20.51 19.30 1.85
C VAL A 239 -22.05 19.34 1.92
N LYS A 240 -22.69 19.65 0.81
CA LYS A 240 -24.17 19.76 0.74
C LYS A 240 -24.87 18.42 0.81
N GLU A 241 -24.47 17.45 0.00
CA GLU A 241 -25.16 16.16 -0.09
C GLU A 241 -24.76 15.21 1.05
N THR A 242 -23.48 15.14 1.39
CA THR A 242 -22.96 14.15 2.36
C THR A 242 -23.02 14.67 3.79
N ILE A 243 -22.61 15.92 4.06
CA ILE A 243 -22.52 16.44 5.42
C ILE A 243 -23.85 17.05 5.85
N GLU A 244 -24.33 18.06 5.14
CA GLU A 244 -25.58 18.75 5.43
C GLU A 244 -26.78 17.83 5.23
N GLY A 245 -26.85 17.15 4.08
CA GLY A 245 -27.96 16.28 3.72
C GLY A 245 -28.14 15.09 4.67
N ASN A 246 -27.05 14.41 5.04
CA ASN A 246 -27.13 13.30 6.00
C ASN A 246 -27.57 13.78 7.38
N THR A 247 -27.08 14.94 7.84
CA THR A 247 -27.47 15.49 9.13
C THR A 247 -28.95 15.88 9.13
N ASN A 248 -29.45 16.54 8.08
CA ASN A 248 -30.84 16.91 7.95
C ASN A 248 -31.75 15.67 7.82
N SER A 249 -31.32 14.61 7.13
CA SER A 249 -32.05 13.35 7.07
C SER A 249 -32.22 12.68 8.45
N ILE A 250 -31.24 12.83 9.35
CA ILE A 250 -31.39 12.36 10.75
C ILE A 250 -32.50 13.13 11.43
N PHE A 251 -32.60 14.46 11.27
CA PHE A 251 -33.66 15.27 11.86
C PHE A 251 -35.05 14.93 11.29
N GLU A 252 -35.16 14.72 9.99
CA GLU A 252 -36.43 14.32 9.34
C GLU A 252 -36.91 12.96 9.85
N ASN A 253 -36.03 12.03 10.13
CA ASN A 253 -36.38 10.69 10.62
C ASN A 253 -36.80 10.64 12.08
N LEU A 254 -36.75 11.75 12.86
CA LEU A 254 -37.23 11.82 14.23
C LEU A 254 -38.77 11.77 14.31
N GLY A 255 -39.44 11.88 13.19
CA GLY A 255 -40.90 11.72 13.06
C GLY A 255 -41.74 13.00 13.28
N ASN A 256 -42.98 12.94 12.88
CA ASN A 256 -43.86 14.11 12.81
C ASN A 256 -44.20 14.79 14.15
N LYS A 257 -43.94 14.14 15.30
CA LYS A 257 -44.13 14.70 16.64
C LYS A 257 -42.88 15.40 17.18
N ALA A 258 -41.74 15.22 16.54
CA ALA A 258 -40.50 15.90 16.91
C ALA A 258 -40.51 17.35 16.39
N PRO A 259 -39.75 18.25 17.02
CA PRO A 259 -39.50 19.57 16.46
C PRO A 259 -38.93 19.46 15.04
N LYS A 260 -39.32 20.37 14.16
CA LYS A 260 -38.70 20.50 12.86
C LYS A 260 -37.32 21.14 13.06
N MET A 261 -36.28 20.42 12.67
CA MET A 261 -34.89 20.89 12.75
C MET A 261 -34.26 20.85 11.37
N SER A 262 -33.41 21.82 11.09
CA SER A 262 -32.59 21.84 9.88
C SER A 262 -31.28 22.56 10.13
N MET A 263 -30.29 22.18 9.38
CA MET A 263 -28.96 22.74 9.43
C MET A 263 -28.54 23.18 8.03
N SER A 264 -27.84 24.29 7.93
CA SER A 264 -27.27 24.80 6.69
C SER A 264 -25.77 25.02 6.89
N VAL A 265 -24.96 24.31 6.15
CA VAL A 265 -23.50 24.42 6.22
C VAL A 265 -23.04 25.59 5.35
N LEU A 266 -22.21 26.47 5.92
CA LEU A 266 -21.72 27.68 5.28
C LEU A 266 -20.38 27.49 4.56
N ASN A 267 -19.62 26.46 4.91
CA ASN A 267 -18.34 26.15 4.25
C ASN A 267 -18.56 25.64 2.82
N PRO A 268 -17.85 26.20 1.81
CA PRO A 268 -17.88 25.65 0.46
C PRO A 268 -17.10 24.34 0.34
N THR A 269 -16.13 24.11 1.23
CA THR A 269 -15.32 22.88 1.29
C THR A 269 -15.03 22.52 2.74
N LEU A 270 -14.81 21.24 3.01
CA LEU A 270 -14.38 20.74 4.31
C LEU A 270 -13.22 19.79 4.12
N ARG A 271 -12.09 20.10 4.74
CA ARG A 271 -10.93 19.21 4.74
C ARG A 271 -10.86 18.43 6.05
N VAL A 272 -10.71 17.12 5.92
CA VAL A 272 -10.39 16.21 7.03
C VAL A 272 -8.94 15.78 6.86
N SER A 273 -8.07 16.18 7.77
CA SER A 273 -6.68 15.78 7.79
C SER A 273 -6.51 14.36 8.31
N GLY A 274 -5.48 13.65 7.85
CA GLY A 274 -5.14 12.32 8.33
C GLY A 274 -3.64 12.10 8.28
N ASN A 275 -2.98 12.10 9.45
CA ASN A 275 -1.56 11.86 9.58
C ASN A 275 -1.32 10.60 10.41
N PHE A 276 -0.58 9.64 9.84
CA PHE A 276 -0.39 8.31 10.43
C PHE A 276 1.08 7.92 10.37
N ASP A 277 1.63 7.57 11.54
CA ASP A 277 2.96 6.95 11.65
C ASP A 277 2.77 5.49 12.04
N THR A 278 3.17 4.58 11.17
CA THR A 278 2.97 3.14 11.36
C THR A 278 4.30 2.39 11.33
N PRO A 279 5.13 2.47 12.39
CA PRO A 279 6.35 1.69 12.49
C PRO A 279 6.03 0.22 12.74
N ILE A 280 6.81 -0.64 12.07
CA ILE A 280 6.76 -2.10 12.23
C ILE A 280 8.16 -2.59 12.53
N TRP A 281 8.27 -3.45 13.54
CA TRP A 281 9.48 -4.17 13.88
C TRP A 281 9.20 -5.67 13.84
N ASN A 282 10.08 -6.44 13.21
CA ASN A 282 9.99 -7.89 13.16
C ASN A 282 11.36 -8.53 13.40
N GLY A 283 11.38 -9.62 14.15
CA GLY A 283 12.55 -10.44 14.36
C GLY A 283 12.18 -11.92 14.30
N ALA A 284 13.05 -12.74 13.75
CA ALA A 284 12.82 -14.17 13.67
C ALA A 284 14.11 -14.97 13.80
N ILE A 285 13.97 -16.18 14.35
CA ILE A 285 14.98 -17.23 14.32
C ILE A 285 14.41 -18.47 13.66
N PHE A 286 15.18 -19.14 12.84
CA PHE A 286 14.71 -20.34 12.15
C PHE A 286 15.80 -21.38 11.99
N HIS A 287 15.34 -22.63 11.97
CA HIS A 287 16.18 -23.79 11.66
C HIS A 287 15.40 -24.78 10.78
N GLN A 288 16.10 -25.38 9.82
CA GLN A 288 15.59 -26.47 8.99
C GLN A 288 16.67 -27.54 8.84
N SER A 289 16.29 -28.79 9.03
CA SER A 289 17.12 -29.98 8.73
C SER A 289 16.47 -30.79 7.64
N THR A 290 17.28 -31.26 6.69
CA THR A 290 16.88 -32.16 5.63
C THR A 290 17.76 -33.43 5.70
N PHE A 291 17.13 -34.59 5.81
CA PHE A 291 17.77 -35.90 5.84
C PHE A 291 17.59 -36.55 4.47
N ASN A 292 18.69 -36.64 3.71
CA ASN A 292 18.70 -37.19 2.36
C ASN A 292 18.96 -38.69 2.36
N ASN A 293 18.32 -39.41 1.44
CA ASN A 293 18.41 -40.87 1.31
C ASN A 293 18.01 -41.58 2.61
N LEU A 294 16.95 -41.12 3.28
CA LEU A 294 16.40 -41.70 4.49
C LEU A 294 15.67 -43.03 4.12
N PHE A 295 16.07 -44.13 4.71
CA PHE A 295 15.56 -45.49 4.44
C PHE A 295 15.81 -46.03 3.03
N THR A 296 15.70 -45.22 1.97
CA THR A 296 15.94 -45.59 0.56
C THR A 296 16.57 -44.45 -0.21
N LYS A 297 17.31 -44.80 -1.29
CA LYS A 297 17.91 -43.82 -2.18
C LYS A 297 16.83 -42.92 -2.83
N GLY A 298 17.06 -41.62 -2.80
CA GLY A 298 16.15 -40.62 -3.38
C GLY A 298 15.06 -40.12 -2.44
N LEU A 299 14.84 -40.77 -1.26
CA LEU A 299 13.87 -40.32 -0.27
C LEU A 299 14.51 -39.29 0.67
N SER A 300 13.93 -38.07 0.72
CA SER A 300 14.38 -37.00 1.61
C SER A 300 13.25 -36.51 2.51
N PHE A 301 13.57 -36.28 3.78
CA PHE A 301 12.66 -35.74 4.78
C PHE A 301 13.18 -34.41 5.32
N THR A 302 12.34 -33.42 5.36
CA THR A 302 12.67 -32.09 5.89
C THR A 302 11.79 -31.74 7.06
N ILE A 303 12.42 -31.26 8.14
CA ILE A 303 11.74 -30.63 9.27
C ILE A 303 12.29 -29.24 9.47
N GLY A 304 11.41 -28.26 9.65
CA GLY A 304 11.76 -26.87 9.88
C GLY A 304 10.90 -26.23 10.96
N LEU A 305 11.48 -25.28 11.64
CA LEU A 305 10.83 -24.48 12.67
C LEU A 305 11.29 -23.03 12.56
N ARG A 306 10.34 -22.08 12.62
CA ARG A 306 10.60 -20.66 12.69
C ARG A 306 9.78 -20.07 13.84
N LEU A 307 10.46 -19.30 14.70
CA LEU A 307 9.83 -18.42 15.69
C LEU A 307 9.90 -17.00 15.14
N ASP A 308 8.76 -16.38 15.06
CA ASP A 308 8.59 -15.01 14.51
C ASP A 308 7.95 -14.13 15.57
N TYR A 309 8.53 -12.94 15.80
CA TYR A 309 7.98 -11.89 16.62
C TYR A 309 7.80 -10.64 15.78
N GLU A 310 6.62 -10.04 15.84
CA GLU A 310 6.31 -8.79 15.14
C GLU A 310 5.57 -7.85 16.06
N LYS A 311 6.00 -6.59 16.08
CA LYS A 311 5.33 -5.49 16.76
C LYS A 311 4.97 -4.43 15.75
N MET A 312 3.70 -4.05 15.74
CA MET A 312 3.17 -2.96 14.95
C MET A 312 2.62 -1.90 15.87
N SER A 313 2.79 -0.65 15.52
CA SER A 313 2.13 0.46 16.19
C SER A 313 1.64 1.47 15.18
N MET A 314 0.64 2.25 15.58
CA MET A 314 0.14 3.37 14.80
C MET A 314 -0.05 4.56 15.72
N LYS A 315 0.61 5.67 15.42
CA LYS A 315 0.28 6.98 15.94
C LYS A 315 -0.55 7.70 14.89
N TYR A 316 -1.69 8.20 15.29
CA TYR A 316 -2.61 8.89 14.41
C TYR A 316 -2.98 10.26 14.94
N ASN A 317 -3.17 11.19 14.00
CA ASN A 317 -3.70 12.52 14.24
C ASN A 317 -4.59 12.87 13.05
N SER A 318 -5.89 12.94 13.29
CA SER A 318 -6.90 13.29 12.30
C SER A 318 -7.80 14.37 12.87
N ALA A 319 -8.09 15.39 12.07
CA ALA A 319 -8.95 16.50 12.46
C ALA A 319 -9.67 17.07 11.26
N SER A 320 -10.89 17.53 11.44
CA SER A 320 -11.60 18.33 10.46
C SER A 320 -11.23 19.80 10.57
N ASP A 321 -11.34 20.52 9.45
CA ASP A 321 -11.44 21.98 9.52
C ASP A 321 -12.69 22.36 10.31
N PRO A 322 -12.73 23.54 10.95
CA PRO A 322 -13.94 24.04 11.59
C PRO A 322 -15.10 24.14 10.59
N LEU A 323 -16.23 23.55 10.93
CA LEU A 323 -17.45 23.62 10.14
C LEU A 323 -18.35 24.73 10.68
N ASN A 324 -18.60 25.73 9.85
CA ASN A 324 -19.52 26.83 10.17
C ASN A 324 -20.91 26.48 9.63
N PHE A 325 -21.93 26.65 10.47
CA PHE A 325 -23.29 26.31 10.09
C PHE A 325 -24.35 27.16 10.82
N ASP A 326 -25.50 27.29 10.18
CA ASP A 326 -26.70 27.82 10.80
C ASP A 326 -27.63 26.68 11.19
N PHE A 327 -28.34 26.79 12.32
CA PHE A 327 -29.27 25.81 12.81
C PHE A 327 -30.65 26.43 13.04
N ASN A 328 -31.68 25.78 12.50
CA ASN A 328 -33.07 26.18 12.67
C ASN A 328 -33.83 25.12 13.46
N PHE A 329 -34.62 25.59 14.42
CA PHE A 329 -35.51 24.78 15.25
C PHE A 329 -36.90 25.39 15.22
N ALA A 330 -37.93 24.56 14.96
CA ALA A 330 -39.32 25.01 15.00
C ALA A 330 -40.22 23.99 15.73
N MET A 331 -40.95 24.43 16.72
CA MET A 331 -41.92 23.64 17.47
C MET A 331 -43.17 24.46 17.75
N GLY A 332 -44.25 24.21 17.00
CA GLY A 332 -45.46 25.04 17.05
C GLY A 332 -45.16 26.50 16.68
N PRO A 333 -45.52 27.47 17.51
CA PRO A 333 -45.23 28.87 17.25
C PRO A 333 -43.78 29.29 17.56
N MET A 334 -43.00 28.44 18.22
CA MET A 334 -41.64 28.74 18.59
C MET A 334 -40.69 28.43 17.42
N VAL A 335 -39.98 29.47 16.96
CA VAL A 335 -38.96 29.36 15.94
C VAL A 335 -37.66 29.96 16.49
N ILE A 336 -36.59 29.19 16.50
CA ILE A 336 -35.24 29.61 16.92
C ILE A 336 -34.30 29.41 15.74
N THR A 337 -33.55 30.45 15.40
CA THR A 337 -32.45 30.36 14.44
C THR A 337 -31.13 30.73 15.15
N ALA A 338 -30.23 29.79 15.29
CA ALA A 338 -28.89 30.06 15.75
C ALA A 338 -27.97 30.15 14.53
N LYS A 339 -27.18 31.21 14.43
CA LYS A 339 -26.30 31.51 13.28
C LYS A 339 -24.84 31.39 13.66
N ASP A 340 -24.01 31.21 12.64
CA ASP A 340 -22.54 31.19 12.75
C ASP A 340 -22.01 30.22 13.82
N LEU A 341 -22.70 29.09 14.00
CA LEU A 341 -22.27 28.04 14.89
C LEU A 341 -21.01 27.36 14.30
N VAL A 342 -20.15 26.88 15.18
CA VAL A 342 -18.90 26.21 14.77
C VAL A 342 -18.84 24.82 15.43
N ALA A 343 -18.59 23.82 14.62
CA ALA A 343 -18.29 22.47 15.08
C ALA A 343 -16.97 21.99 14.47
N ASP A 344 -16.16 21.35 15.29
CA ASP A 344 -14.95 20.68 14.86
C ASP A 344 -14.90 19.25 15.40
N ALA A 345 -14.04 18.45 14.84
CA ALA A 345 -13.75 17.11 15.33
C ALA A 345 -12.25 16.81 15.22
N ALA A 346 -11.68 16.26 16.26
CA ALA A 346 -10.29 15.82 16.27
C ALA A 346 -10.17 14.49 16.99
N TYR A 347 -9.36 13.61 16.42
CA TYR A 347 -9.10 12.28 16.95
C TYR A 347 -7.61 11.96 16.85
N ASN A 348 -6.97 11.78 17.99
CA ASN A 348 -5.55 11.47 18.05
C ASN A 348 -5.26 10.39 19.09
N GLY A 349 -4.19 9.66 18.89
CA GLY A 349 -3.81 8.59 19.80
C GLY A 349 -2.72 7.70 19.28
N LYS A 350 -2.53 6.60 20.00
CA LYS A 350 -1.56 5.56 19.66
C LYS A 350 -2.15 4.19 19.92
N LEU A 351 -1.98 3.30 18.95
CA LEU A 351 -2.31 1.88 19.04
C LEU A 351 -1.03 1.05 18.91
N SER A 352 -1.00 -0.13 19.50
CA SER A 352 0.13 -1.06 19.38
C SER A 352 -0.36 -2.48 19.57
N GLU A 353 0.10 -3.35 18.66
CA GLU A 353 -0.18 -4.79 18.65
C GLU A 353 1.10 -5.56 18.46
N ASP A 354 1.23 -6.71 19.09
CA ASP A 354 2.35 -7.61 18.93
C ASP A 354 1.90 -9.06 18.69
N TYR A 355 2.70 -9.80 17.96
CA TYR A 355 2.42 -11.15 17.52
C TYR A 355 3.63 -12.04 17.71
N VAL A 356 3.43 -13.18 18.35
CA VAL A 356 4.42 -14.27 18.44
C VAL A 356 3.86 -15.48 17.68
N GLN A 357 4.60 -16.01 16.73
CA GLN A 357 4.16 -17.14 15.92
C GLN A 357 5.24 -18.22 15.81
N LEU A 358 4.84 -19.45 16.11
CA LEU A 358 5.64 -20.64 15.84
C LEU A 358 5.15 -21.29 14.55
N LEU A 359 6.07 -21.46 13.59
CA LEU A 359 5.79 -21.87 12.22
C LEU A 359 6.54 -23.18 11.89
N PRO A 360 5.94 -24.33 12.16
CA PRO A 360 6.49 -25.62 11.76
C PRO A 360 6.33 -25.88 10.27
N LYS A 361 7.27 -26.64 9.71
CA LYS A 361 7.27 -27.14 8.34
C LYS A 361 7.72 -28.59 8.31
N PHE A 362 7.00 -29.42 7.57
CA PHE A 362 7.36 -30.81 7.26
C PHE A 362 7.26 -31.01 5.77
N ALA A 363 8.27 -31.67 5.17
CA ALA A 363 8.22 -32.02 3.76
C ALA A 363 8.83 -33.39 3.54
N LEU A 364 8.25 -34.12 2.61
CA LEU A 364 8.74 -35.39 2.10
C LEU A 364 8.93 -35.27 0.61
N GLN A 365 10.08 -35.70 0.10
CA GLN A 365 10.40 -35.71 -1.31
C GLN A 365 10.97 -37.06 -1.70
N TYR A 366 10.55 -37.59 -2.85
CA TYR A 366 11.11 -38.80 -3.43
C TYR A 366 11.54 -38.52 -4.88
N GLU A 367 12.83 -38.66 -5.13
CA GLU A 367 13.45 -38.53 -6.46
C GLU A 367 13.84 -39.93 -6.95
N TRP A 368 13.10 -40.48 -7.93
CA TRP A 368 13.36 -41.81 -8.49
C TRP A 368 14.39 -41.81 -9.62
N SER A 369 14.61 -40.67 -10.26
CA SER A 369 15.66 -40.43 -11.25
C SER A 369 16.00 -38.94 -11.30
N LYS A 370 17.18 -38.62 -11.83
CA LYS A 370 17.68 -37.24 -11.89
C LYS A 370 16.67 -36.29 -12.53
N GLY A 371 16.18 -35.32 -11.74
CA GLY A 371 15.21 -34.31 -12.17
C GLY A 371 13.75 -34.77 -12.13
N ASN A 372 13.46 -36.04 -11.83
CA ASN A 372 12.08 -36.53 -11.68
C ASN A 372 11.79 -36.83 -10.22
N ASN A 373 10.92 -36.02 -9.62
CA ASN A 373 10.58 -36.15 -8.21
C ASN A 373 9.10 -35.87 -7.95
N VAL A 374 8.62 -36.34 -6.82
CA VAL A 374 7.34 -35.99 -6.20
C VAL A 374 7.62 -35.46 -4.80
N TYR A 375 6.89 -34.47 -4.37
CA TYR A 375 7.01 -33.95 -3.02
C TYR A 375 5.67 -33.60 -2.42
N ALA A 376 5.61 -33.67 -1.08
CA ALA A 376 4.50 -33.18 -0.28
C ALA A 376 5.04 -32.29 0.85
N THR A 377 4.38 -31.18 1.10
CA THR A 377 4.77 -30.24 2.16
C THR A 377 3.54 -29.83 2.97
N VAL A 378 3.71 -29.86 4.30
CA VAL A 378 2.77 -29.29 5.26
C VAL A 378 3.50 -28.22 6.06
N SER A 379 2.96 -27.01 6.08
CA SER A 379 3.56 -25.89 6.82
C SER A 379 2.48 -24.96 7.37
N LYS A 380 2.77 -24.39 8.55
CA LYS A 380 1.98 -23.28 9.09
C LYS A 380 2.53 -21.96 8.54
N GLY A 381 1.66 -21.13 8.01
CA GLY A 381 1.94 -19.73 7.69
C GLY A 381 1.03 -18.80 8.49
N TYR A 382 1.39 -17.53 8.61
CA TYR A 382 0.53 -16.51 9.18
C TYR A 382 0.64 -15.20 8.41
N ARG A 383 -0.36 -14.38 8.58
CA ARG A 383 -0.35 -12.97 8.18
C ARG A 383 -0.69 -12.14 9.39
N SER A 384 0.19 -11.21 9.74
CA SER A 384 -0.11 -10.21 10.77
C SER A 384 -1.26 -9.32 10.33
N GLY A 385 -1.97 -8.74 11.28
CA GLY A 385 -2.96 -7.72 11.05
C GLY A 385 -2.36 -6.45 10.40
N GLY A 386 -3.17 -5.41 10.27
CA GLY A 386 -2.76 -4.10 9.77
C GLY A 386 -3.77 -3.05 10.23
N TYR A 387 -3.38 -1.80 10.19
CA TYR A 387 -4.28 -0.69 10.50
C TYR A 387 -4.94 -0.19 9.22
N ASN A 388 -6.28 -0.03 9.26
CA ASN A 388 -7.01 0.59 8.17
C ASN A 388 -7.09 2.10 8.40
N VAL A 389 -6.20 2.84 7.77
CA VAL A 389 -6.12 4.31 7.92
C VAL A 389 -7.25 5.05 7.18
N GLN A 390 -7.89 4.41 6.21
CA GLN A 390 -8.98 5.03 5.44
C GLN A 390 -10.26 5.21 6.27
N MET A 391 -10.46 4.39 7.29
CA MET A 391 -11.63 4.52 8.19
C MET A 391 -11.63 5.82 9.02
N PHE A 392 -10.49 6.49 9.15
CA PHE A 392 -10.41 7.68 10.00
C PHE A 392 -11.19 8.87 9.44
N SER A 393 -11.32 9.01 8.13
CA SER A 393 -12.18 10.05 7.54
C SER A 393 -13.64 9.87 7.93
N ASP A 394 -14.14 8.63 7.92
CA ASP A 394 -15.53 8.32 8.28
C ASP A 394 -15.78 8.53 9.78
N ILE A 395 -14.80 8.16 10.61
CA ILE A 395 -14.87 8.39 12.07
C ILE A 395 -14.93 9.89 12.38
N ILE A 396 -14.10 10.71 11.73
CA ILE A 396 -14.05 12.15 11.96
C ILE A 396 -15.33 12.83 11.48
N THR A 397 -15.83 12.48 10.28
CA THR A 397 -17.11 13.04 9.79
C THR A 397 -18.28 12.63 10.67
N GLY A 398 -18.29 11.40 11.20
CA GLY A 398 -19.27 10.96 12.19
C GLY A 398 -19.21 11.76 13.51
N GLN A 399 -18.00 11.99 14.04
CA GLN A 399 -17.81 12.83 15.24
C GLN A 399 -18.24 14.27 15.01
N GLN A 400 -17.95 14.82 13.82
CA GLN A 400 -18.35 16.16 13.46
C GLN A 400 -19.89 16.32 13.44
N ALA A 401 -20.61 15.35 12.89
CA ALA A 401 -22.06 15.32 12.95
C ALA A 401 -22.58 15.32 14.39
N HIS A 402 -21.97 14.54 15.29
CA HIS A 402 -22.29 14.58 16.72
C HIS A 402 -21.99 15.94 17.38
N SER A 403 -20.85 16.55 17.04
CA SER A 403 -20.47 17.87 17.53
C SER A 403 -21.48 18.94 17.09
N MET A 404 -21.92 18.91 15.83
CA MET A 404 -22.95 19.82 15.32
C MET A 404 -24.26 19.72 16.12
N VAL A 405 -24.72 18.48 16.38
CA VAL A 405 -25.92 18.26 17.19
C VAL A 405 -25.73 18.77 18.62
N ALA A 406 -24.60 18.49 19.26
CA ALA A 406 -24.32 18.95 20.61
C ALA A 406 -24.25 20.48 20.70
N VAL A 407 -23.61 21.16 19.79
CA VAL A 407 -23.54 22.64 19.71
C VAL A 407 -24.95 23.22 19.51
N SER A 408 -25.74 22.63 18.63
CA SER A 408 -27.14 23.05 18.41
C SER A 408 -27.98 22.93 19.68
N TYR A 409 -27.84 21.84 20.43
CA TYR A 409 -28.57 21.63 21.70
C TYR A 409 -28.19 22.66 22.77
N THR A 410 -26.88 22.96 22.91
CA THR A 410 -26.43 23.97 23.89
C THR A 410 -27.02 25.35 23.61
N HIS A 411 -27.18 25.72 22.36
CA HIS A 411 -27.81 27.00 21.95
C HIS A 411 -29.33 27.02 22.10
N LEU A 412 -29.96 25.84 22.06
CA LEU A 412 -31.42 25.72 22.35
C LEU A 412 -31.70 25.79 23.86
N THR A 413 -30.77 25.33 24.71
CA THR A 413 -30.96 25.26 26.18
C THR A 413 -30.44 26.50 26.91
N LEU A 414 -29.85 27.46 26.22
CA LEU A 414 -29.45 28.78 26.76
C LEU A 414 -30.33 29.93 26.25
N PRO A 415 -31.64 29.94 26.50
CA PRO A 415 -32.36 31.19 26.58
C PRO A 415 -32.55 31.50 28.05
N THR A 416 -32.18 32.68 28.44
CA THR A 416 -32.63 33.31 29.67
C THR A 416 -31.79 33.04 30.93
N ILE A 417 -30.82 33.89 31.12
CA ILE A 417 -30.87 34.76 32.30
C ILE A 417 -30.73 36.20 31.82
#